data_35d2f863f0fa7919a68c1ad6420fbc83
#
_entry.id   35d2f863f0fa7919a68c1ad6420fbc83
#
_cell.length_a   1.000
_cell.length_b   1.000
_cell.length_c   1.000
_cell.angle_alpha   90.00
_cell.angle_beta   90.00
_cell.angle_gamma   90.00
#
_symmetry.space_group_name_H-M   'P 1'
#
loop_
_entity.id
_entity.type
_entity.pdbx_description
1 polymer ?
#
loop_
_entity_poly.entity_id
_entity_poly.type
_entity_poly.pdbx_seq_one_letter_code
_entity_poly.pdbx_strand_id
1 'polypeptide(L)'
;GFACFGSTSELLNDLNSHSQEEVVELVTKRWEGLQLLRNILGDKNIDYQHNYGYELFLNQSNFDQCLIKIDFLNQILFPLFKSNVFKTVSNIFNFKKCISSYIVNNFEGQIDTGKMIVELLKICQQKNIKILNNTIVKGYSNETSHVKIQTNHGEFISNKLLIASNGFSKGLINENVQPARAQVIITKPINNLKIKGSFHLQEGYYYFRNIDDRILIGGGRNLDFSNEKTMNFG
;
A
#
# COMPACT_ATOMS: atom_id res chain seq x y z
N GLY A 1 -8.08 -1.67 1.78
CA GLY A 1 -6.66 -1.54 1.43
C GLY A 1 -6.17 -2.73 0.64
N PHE A 2 -5.10 -2.53 -0.12
CA PHE A 2 -4.37 -3.61 -0.77
C PHE A 2 -3.40 -4.21 0.25
N ALA A 3 -3.40 -5.53 0.36
CA ALA A 3 -2.43 -6.31 1.13
C ALA A 3 -1.42 -6.88 0.12
N CYS A 4 -0.51 -6.03 -0.35
CA CYS A 4 0.40 -6.30 -1.45
C CYS A 4 1.85 -5.95 -1.09
N PHE A 5 2.79 -6.50 -1.86
CA PHE A 5 4.22 -6.21 -1.71
C PHE A 5 4.90 -5.82 -3.03
N GLY A 6 4.19 -5.86 -4.15
CA GLY A 6 4.63 -5.39 -5.46
C GLY A 6 4.20 -6.31 -6.60
N SER A 7 3.78 -5.71 -7.71
CA SER A 7 3.49 -6.41 -8.96
C SER A 7 4.79 -6.74 -9.71
N THR A 8 4.69 -7.55 -10.76
CA THR A 8 5.85 -7.95 -11.57
C THR A 8 6.56 -6.74 -12.17
N SER A 9 5.80 -5.79 -12.78
CA SER A 9 6.40 -4.60 -13.39
C SER A 9 7.01 -3.65 -12.37
N GLU A 10 6.42 -3.50 -11.18
CA GLU A 10 7.00 -2.70 -10.09
C GLU A 10 8.34 -3.27 -9.63
N LEU A 11 8.42 -4.59 -9.39
CA LEU A 11 9.68 -5.21 -8.96
C LEU A 11 10.76 -5.17 -10.05
N LEU A 12 10.38 -5.30 -11.32
CA LEU A 12 11.32 -5.14 -12.43
C LEU A 12 11.82 -3.70 -12.56
N ASN A 13 10.98 -2.72 -12.31
CA ASN A 13 11.37 -1.32 -12.27
C ASN A 13 12.32 -1.03 -11.10
N ASP A 14 12.04 -1.60 -9.92
CA ASP A 14 12.94 -1.49 -8.76
C ASP A 14 14.33 -2.07 -9.06
N LEU A 15 14.41 -3.20 -9.78
CA LEU A 15 15.67 -3.83 -10.22
C LEU A 15 16.49 -2.99 -11.22
N ASN A 16 15.91 -1.96 -11.85
CA ASN A 16 16.67 -1.03 -12.71
C ASN A 16 17.52 -0.04 -11.90
N SER A 17 17.19 0.19 -10.64
CA SER A 17 17.83 1.19 -9.78
C SER A 17 18.41 0.61 -8.48
N HIS A 18 18.09 -0.63 -8.15
CA HIS A 18 18.53 -1.32 -6.93
C HIS A 18 19.10 -2.70 -7.26
N SER A 19 19.92 -3.22 -6.37
CA SER A 19 20.43 -4.60 -6.49
C SER A 19 19.30 -5.63 -6.25
N GLN A 20 19.55 -6.85 -6.69
CA GLN A 20 18.62 -7.96 -6.43
C GLN A 20 18.38 -8.16 -4.94
N GLU A 21 19.44 -8.08 -4.13
CA GLU A 21 19.40 -8.23 -2.67
C GLU A 21 18.54 -7.17 -2.02
N GLU A 22 18.66 -5.91 -2.44
CA GLU A 22 17.85 -4.79 -1.94
C GLU A 22 16.37 -4.97 -2.28
N VAL A 23 16.05 -5.42 -3.49
CA VAL A 23 14.66 -5.70 -3.90
C VAL A 23 14.08 -6.87 -3.11
N VAL A 24 14.82 -7.96 -2.91
CA VAL A 24 14.39 -9.10 -2.10
C VAL A 24 14.20 -8.68 -0.64
N GLU A 25 15.08 -7.85 -0.08
CA GLU A 25 14.95 -7.31 1.28
C GLU A 25 13.69 -6.43 1.42
N LEU A 26 13.41 -5.59 0.42
CA LEU A 26 12.21 -4.76 0.39
C LEU A 26 10.93 -5.61 0.38
N VAL A 27 10.86 -6.63 -0.48
CA VAL A 27 9.74 -7.58 -0.53
C VAL A 27 9.59 -8.31 0.80
N THR A 28 10.70 -8.76 1.39
CA THR A 28 10.72 -9.44 2.70
C THR A 28 10.12 -8.55 3.79
N LYS A 29 10.58 -7.30 3.90
CA LYS A 29 10.07 -6.34 4.88
C LYS A 29 8.57 -6.07 4.70
N ARG A 30 8.11 -5.91 3.46
CA ARG A 30 6.69 -5.71 3.14
C ARG A 30 5.84 -6.92 3.52
N TRP A 31 6.31 -8.12 3.18
CA TRP A 31 5.65 -9.38 3.50
C TRP A 31 5.58 -9.63 5.01
N GLU A 32 6.70 -9.51 5.71
CA GLU A 32 6.77 -9.66 7.16
C GLU A 32 5.89 -8.62 7.88
N GLY A 33 5.91 -7.38 7.40
CA GLY A 33 5.03 -6.32 7.91
C GLY A 33 3.55 -6.66 7.74
N LEU A 34 3.16 -7.23 6.59
CA LEU A 34 1.80 -7.70 6.37
C LEU A 34 1.43 -8.86 7.31
N GLN A 35 2.33 -9.84 7.50
CA GLN A 35 2.09 -10.94 8.44
C GLN A 35 1.99 -10.44 9.88
N LEU A 36 2.86 -9.50 10.27
CA LEU A 36 2.80 -8.87 11.59
C LEU A 36 1.47 -8.16 11.83
N LEU A 37 1.00 -7.38 10.86
CA LEU A 37 -0.30 -6.71 10.92
C LEU A 37 -1.44 -7.72 11.13
N ARG A 38 -1.48 -8.79 10.33
CA ARG A 38 -2.48 -9.85 10.41
C ARG A 38 -2.45 -10.59 11.75
N ASN A 39 -1.24 -10.87 12.26
CA ASN A 39 -1.05 -11.52 13.55
C ASN A 39 -1.51 -10.65 14.74
N ILE A 40 -1.24 -9.34 14.68
CA ILE A 40 -1.65 -8.41 15.74
C ILE A 40 -3.16 -8.18 15.75
N LEU A 41 -3.76 -8.02 14.57
CA LEU A 41 -5.16 -7.59 14.46
C LEU A 41 -6.13 -8.76 14.25
N GLY A 42 -5.67 -9.84 13.65
CA GLY A 42 -6.48 -11.00 13.25
C GLY A 42 -7.20 -10.78 11.92
N ASP A 43 -7.08 -11.73 11.02
CA ASP A 43 -7.64 -11.68 9.66
C ASP A 43 -9.14 -11.37 9.64
N LYS A 44 -9.90 -11.99 10.54
CA LYS A 44 -11.35 -11.78 10.64
C LYS A 44 -11.70 -10.33 11.03
N ASN A 45 -10.93 -9.73 11.93
CA ASN A 45 -11.21 -8.40 12.43
C ASN A 45 -10.93 -7.30 11.41
N ILE A 46 -9.96 -7.53 10.51
CA ILE A 46 -9.60 -6.59 9.43
C ILE A 46 -10.19 -6.98 8.08
N ASP A 47 -11.05 -8.01 8.07
CA ASP A 47 -11.64 -8.55 6.84
C ASP A 47 -10.58 -8.85 5.77
N TYR A 48 -9.52 -9.55 6.17
CA TYR A 48 -8.49 -9.98 5.23
C TYR A 48 -9.08 -11.02 4.28
N GLN A 49 -8.96 -10.75 2.98
CA GLN A 49 -9.42 -11.64 1.91
C GLN A 49 -8.24 -11.96 0.99
N HIS A 50 -7.90 -13.23 0.90
CA HIS A 50 -6.87 -13.71 -0.02
C HIS A 50 -7.43 -13.85 -1.44
N ASN A 51 -7.70 -12.73 -2.08
CA ASN A 51 -8.32 -12.66 -3.42
C ASN A 51 -7.29 -12.45 -4.53
N TYR A 52 -6.00 -12.63 -4.26
CA TYR A 52 -4.87 -12.43 -5.16
C TYR A 52 -4.65 -10.99 -5.62
N GLY A 53 -3.46 -10.72 -6.16
CA GLY A 53 -3.12 -9.53 -6.91
C GLY A 53 -3.05 -9.86 -8.41
N TYR A 54 -3.69 -9.06 -9.23
CA TYR A 54 -3.72 -9.22 -10.68
C TYR A 54 -3.08 -8.03 -11.36
N GLU A 55 -2.04 -8.26 -12.13
CA GLU A 55 -1.47 -7.24 -12.98
C GLU A 55 -2.02 -7.36 -14.39
N LEU A 56 -2.68 -6.28 -14.86
CA LEU A 56 -3.28 -6.17 -16.17
C LEU A 56 -2.39 -5.33 -17.10
N PHE A 57 -2.34 -5.71 -18.36
CA PHE A 57 -1.52 -5.04 -19.36
C PHE A 57 -2.38 -4.49 -20.48
N LEU A 58 -2.07 -3.25 -20.91
CA LEU A 58 -2.78 -2.57 -22.00
C LEU A 58 -2.12 -2.83 -23.35
N ASN A 59 -0.85 -3.24 -23.38
CA ASN A 59 -0.11 -3.56 -24.58
C ASN A 59 0.73 -4.84 -24.42
N GLN A 60 0.98 -5.50 -25.55
CA GLN A 60 1.66 -6.78 -25.60
C GLN A 60 3.13 -6.68 -25.16
N SER A 61 3.83 -5.62 -25.56
CA SER A 61 5.25 -5.45 -25.26
C SER A 61 5.53 -5.46 -23.75
N ASN A 62 4.75 -4.73 -22.95
CA ASN A 62 4.92 -4.68 -21.51
C ASN A 62 4.60 -6.03 -20.86
N PHE A 63 3.57 -6.72 -21.36
CA PHE A 63 3.26 -8.07 -20.91
C PHE A 63 4.41 -9.04 -21.18
N ASP A 64 4.95 -9.05 -22.39
CA ASP A 64 6.03 -9.94 -22.79
C ASP A 64 7.33 -9.68 -22.00
N GLN A 65 7.66 -8.42 -21.72
CA GLN A 65 8.78 -8.05 -20.87
C GLN A 65 8.66 -8.62 -19.45
N CYS A 66 7.46 -8.54 -18.87
CA CYS A 66 7.20 -9.13 -17.56
C CYS A 66 7.19 -10.66 -17.63
N LEU A 67 6.56 -11.24 -18.65
CA LEU A 67 6.44 -12.69 -18.83
C LEU A 67 7.81 -13.39 -18.86
N ILE A 68 8.77 -12.86 -19.63
CA ILE A 68 10.13 -13.39 -19.74
C ILE A 68 10.85 -13.41 -18.38
N LYS A 69 10.46 -12.53 -17.45
CA LYS A 69 11.12 -12.36 -16.15
C LYS A 69 10.41 -13.06 -15.00
N ILE A 70 9.24 -13.68 -15.21
CA ILE A 70 8.48 -14.35 -14.15
C ILE A 70 9.31 -15.42 -13.44
N ASP A 71 10.01 -16.27 -14.20
CA ASP A 71 10.81 -17.36 -13.62
C ASP A 71 11.98 -16.81 -12.79
N PHE A 72 12.64 -15.77 -13.26
CA PHE A 72 13.68 -15.09 -12.51
C PHE A 72 13.14 -14.50 -11.20
N LEU A 73 12.02 -13.77 -11.24
CA LEU A 73 11.40 -13.21 -10.02
C LEU A 73 10.96 -14.32 -9.07
N ASN A 74 10.37 -15.39 -9.57
CA ASN A 74 10.02 -16.53 -8.74
C ASN A 74 11.25 -17.19 -8.10
N GLN A 75 12.36 -17.30 -8.83
CA GLN A 75 13.61 -17.86 -8.32
C GLN A 75 14.18 -17.03 -7.16
N ILE A 76 14.29 -15.71 -7.32
CA ILE A 76 14.86 -14.84 -6.27
C ILE A 76 13.96 -14.72 -5.04
N LEU A 77 12.65 -14.89 -5.19
CA LEU A 77 11.68 -14.83 -4.10
C LEU A 77 11.40 -16.22 -3.47
N PHE A 78 11.85 -17.30 -4.11
CA PHE A 78 11.61 -18.67 -3.61
C PHE A 78 12.13 -18.90 -2.17
N PRO A 79 13.30 -18.37 -1.75
CA PRO A 79 13.76 -18.54 -0.36
C PRO A 79 12.76 -18.01 0.67
N LEU A 80 12.01 -16.95 0.35
CA LEU A 80 11.01 -16.34 1.24
C LEU A 80 9.67 -17.10 1.21
N PHE A 81 9.14 -17.37 0.02
CA PHE A 81 7.77 -17.89 -0.14
C PHE A 81 7.66 -19.41 -0.25
N LYS A 82 8.77 -20.12 -0.53
CA LYS A 82 8.86 -21.56 -0.75
C LYS A 82 7.92 -22.08 -1.85
N SER A 83 7.45 -21.18 -2.71
CA SER A 83 6.64 -21.48 -3.88
C SER A 83 6.71 -20.33 -4.88
N ASN A 84 6.18 -20.55 -6.09
CA ASN A 84 6.10 -19.51 -7.10
C ASN A 84 5.13 -18.40 -6.69
N VAL A 85 5.62 -17.18 -6.66
CA VAL A 85 4.86 -15.97 -6.34
C VAL A 85 3.97 -15.58 -7.51
N PHE A 86 4.55 -15.54 -8.71
CA PHE A 86 3.89 -15.08 -9.92
C PHE A 86 3.56 -16.23 -10.87
N LYS A 87 2.40 -16.13 -11.49
CA LYS A 87 1.99 -17.04 -12.59
C LYS A 87 1.11 -16.28 -13.58
N THR A 88 1.00 -16.79 -14.79
CA THR A 88 0.05 -16.29 -15.79
C THR A 88 -1.29 -16.96 -15.67
N VAL A 89 -2.36 -16.21 -15.91
CA VAL A 89 -3.72 -16.73 -16.05
C VAL A 89 -4.43 -16.04 -17.20
N SER A 90 -5.38 -16.74 -17.84
CA SER A 90 -6.22 -16.13 -18.86
C SER A 90 -7.16 -15.07 -18.25
N ASN A 91 -7.74 -14.22 -19.11
CA ASN A 91 -8.68 -13.16 -18.72
C ASN A 91 -10.02 -13.75 -18.21
N ILE A 92 -10.02 -14.24 -16.98
CA ILE A 92 -11.18 -14.85 -16.32
C ILE A 92 -12.29 -13.83 -15.97
N PHE A 93 -11.99 -12.54 -15.97
CA PHE A 93 -12.94 -11.47 -15.65
C PHE A 93 -13.58 -10.86 -16.91
N ASN A 94 -13.17 -11.28 -18.10
CA ASN A 94 -13.65 -10.75 -19.40
C ASN A 94 -13.44 -9.24 -19.56
N PHE A 95 -12.38 -8.67 -18.98
CA PHE A 95 -12.05 -7.27 -19.20
C PHE A 95 -11.76 -7.01 -20.69
N LYS A 96 -12.21 -5.85 -21.16
CA LYS A 96 -12.00 -5.40 -22.55
C LYS A 96 -10.85 -4.40 -22.61
N LYS A 97 -10.25 -4.26 -23.80
CA LYS A 97 -9.16 -3.32 -24.06
C LYS A 97 -7.90 -3.54 -23.20
N CYS A 98 -7.66 -4.76 -22.79
CA CYS A 98 -6.41 -5.21 -22.16
C CYS A 98 -5.99 -6.54 -22.79
N ILE A 99 -4.75 -6.97 -22.53
CA ILE A 99 -4.23 -8.26 -22.96
C ILE A 99 -5.11 -9.39 -22.38
N SER A 100 -5.24 -10.48 -23.14
CA SER A 100 -6.09 -11.64 -22.80
C SER A 100 -5.52 -12.52 -21.68
N SER A 101 -4.40 -12.11 -21.08
CA SER A 101 -3.74 -12.79 -19.97
C SER A 101 -3.32 -11.77 -18.92
N TYR A 102 -3.27 -12.21 -17.67
CA TYR A 102 -2.79 -11.43 -16.52
C TYR A 102 -1.61 -12.13 -15.88
N ILE A 103 -0.79 -11.39 -15.14
CA ILE A 103 0.14 -11.94 -14.18
C ILE A 103 -0.51 -11.86 -12.81
N VAL A 104 -0.52 -12.98 -12.09
CA VAL A 104 -1.14 -13.08 -10.77
C VAL A 104 -0.08 -13.26 -9.71
N ASN A 105 -0.15 -12.44 -8.67
CA ASN A 105 0.57 -12.64 -7.43
C ASN A 105 -0.29 -13.50 -6.49
N ASN A 106 0.22 -14.71 -6.17
CA ASN A 106 -0.51 -15.70 -5.37
C ASN A 106 -0.61 -15.35 -3.88
N PHE A 107 0.16 -14.38 -3.40
CA PHE A 107 0.30 -14.03 -1.97
C PHE A 107 -0.37 -12.72 -1.59
N GLU A 108 -0.90 -12.01 -2.55
CA GLU A 108 -1.60 -10.75 -2.30
C GLU A 108 -3.06 -10.94 -1.94
N GLY A 109 -3.63 -9.93 -1.32
CA GLY A 109 -5.01 -9.89 -0.91
C GLY A 109 -5.49 -8.49 -0.63
N GLN A 110 -6.55 -8.39 0.12
CA GLN A 110 -7.12 -7.11 0.51
C GLN A 110 -7.59 -7.11 1.96
N ILE A 111 -7.67 -5.93 2.55
CA ILE A 111 -8.17 -5.69 3.91
C ILE A 111 -9.19 -4.55 3.92
N ASP A 112 -10.00 -4.50 4.95
CA ASP A 112 -10.79 -3.33 5.29
C ASP A 112 -9.97 -2.39 6.18
N THR A 113 -9.52 -1.27 5.62
CA THR A 113 -8.70 -0.28 6.34
C THR A 113 -9.47 0.43 7.46
N GLY A 114 -10.78 0.57 7.33
CA GLY A 114 -11.63 1.12 8.39
C GLY A 114 -11.65 0.19 9.60
N LYS A 115 -11.92 -1.09 9.36
CA LYS A 115 -11.86 -2.11 10.43
C LYS A 115 -10.45 -2.20 11.05
N MET A 116 -9.39 -2.12 10.22
CA MET A 116 -8.01 -2.10 10.69
C MET A 116 -7.77 -0.96 11.69
N ILE A 117 -8.19 0.25 11.39
CA ILE A 117 -8.03 1.39 12.30
C ILE A 117 -8.84 1.21 13.59
N VAL A 118 -10.07 0.70 13.50
CA VAL A 118 -10.89 0.40 14.68
C VAL A 118 -10.19 -0.60 15.61
N GLU A 119 -9.62 -1.67 15.06
CA GLU A 119 -8.91 -2.66 15.87
C GLU A 119 -7.61 -2.08 16.48
N LEU A 120 -6.86 -1.28 15.75
CA LEU A 120 -5.70 -0.57 16.28
C LEU A 120 -6.08 0.36 17.44
N LEU A 121 -7.18 1.10 17.32
CA LEU A 121 -7.67 1.97 18.38
C LEU A 121 -8.06 1.17 19.64
N LYS A 122 -8.70 0.01 19.49
CA LYS A 122 -9.01 -0.89 20.63
C LYS A 122 -7.74 -1.35 21.36
N ILE A 123 -6.70 -1.74 20.59
CA ILE A 123 -5.40 -2.14 21.16
C ILE A 123 -4.74 -0.99 21.90
N CYS A 124 -4.74 0.22 21.32
CA CYS A 124 -4.24 1.41 21.99
C CYS A 124 -4.94 1.66 23.33
N GLN A 125 -6.27 1.56 23.35
CA GLN A 125 -7.08 1.72 24.56
C GLN A 125 -6.74 0.65 25.60
N GLN A 126 -6.65 -0.63 25.21
CA GLN A 126 -6.28 -1.74 26.09
C GLN A 126 -4.89 -1.57 26.72
N LYS A 127 -3.99 -0.92 25.99
CA LYS A 127 -2.61 -0.62 26.45
C LYS A 127 -2.50 0.72 27.19
N ASN A 128 -3.61 1.39 27.49
CA ASN A 128 -3.65 2.71 28.12
C ASN A 128 -2.89 3.80 27.34
N ILE A 129 -2.78 3.67 26.00
CA ILE A 129 -2.20 4.69 25.14
C ILE A 129 -3.22 5.82 24.98
N LYS A 130 -2.84 7.02 25.37
CA LYS A 130 -3.69 8.21 25.22
C LYS A 130 -3.62 8.73 23.78
N ILE A 131 -4.77 8.87 23.15
CA ILE A 131 -4.90 9.44 21.80
C ILE A 131 -5.59 10.80 21.94
N LEU A 132 -4.94 11.84 21.46
CA LEU A 132 -5.43 13.22 21.51
C LEU A 132 -5.85 13.62 20.08
N ASN A 133 -7.14 13.55 19.81
CA ASN A 133 -7.72 14.04 18.57
C ASN A 133 -7.72 15.57 18.51
N ASN A 134 -7.76 16.16 17.32
CA ASN A 134 -7.75 17.60 17.09
C ASN A 134 -6.52 18.32 17.70
N THR A 135 -5.44 17.59 17.96
CA THR A 135 -4.20 18.11 18.50
C THR A 135 -3.17 18.25 17.40
N ILE A 136 -2.88 19.48 17.01
CA ILE A 136 -1.92 19.79 15.94
C ILE A 136 -0.57 20.10 16.58
N VAL A 137 0.45 19.32 16.22
CA VAL A 137 1.84 19.62 16.58
C VAL A 137 2.36 20.72 15.67
N LYS A 138 2.79 21.84 16.27
CA LYS A 138 3.32 23.01 15.57
C LYS A 138 4.84 22.99 15.46
N GLY A 139 5.50 22.32 16.41
CA GLY A 139 6.95 22.20 16.46
C GLY A 139 7.39 21.45 17.71
N TYR A 140 8.69 21.23 17.83
CA TYR A 140 9.31 20.62 19.01
C TYR A 140 10.72 21.15 19.21
N SER A 141 11.22 21.07 20.45
CA SER A 141 12.61 21.34 20.79
C SER A 141 13.18 20.20 21.64
N ASN A 142 14.45 19.86 21.38
CA ASN A 142 15.19 18.93 22.22
C ASN A 142 15.84 19.71 23.35
N GLU A 143 15.43 19.42 24.56
CA GLU A 143 16.07 19.92 25.78
C GLU A 143 17.06 18.88 26.32
N THR A 144 17.84 19.26 27.34
CA THR A 144 18.90 18.38 27.89
C THR A 144 18.37 17.01 28.36
N SER A 145 17.14 16.96 28.90
CA SER A 145 16.59 15.73 29.51
C SER A 145 15.26 15.28 28.92
N HIS A 146 14.65 16.05 28.03
CA HIS A 146 13.33 15.78 27.49
C HIS A 146 13.11 16.47 26.13
N VAL A 147 12.03 16.13 25.47
CA VAL A 147 11.54 16.83 24.28
C VAL A 147 10.31 17.64 24.66
N LYS A 148 10.31 18.92 24.31
CA LYS A 148 9.17 19.82 24.44
C LYS A 148 8.41 19.86 23.12
N ILE A 149 7.11 19.62 23.15
CA ILE A 149 6.24 19.51 21.98
C ILE A 149 5.19 20.62 22.05
N GLN A 150 5.20 21.50 21.07
CA GLN A 150 4.26 22.63 20.97
C GLN A 150 3.02 22.22 20.15
N THR A 151 1.84 22.44 20.70
CA THR A 151 0.57 22.12 20.04
C THR A 151 -0.39 23.32 20.07
N ASN A 152 -1.54 23.15 19.39
CA ASN A 152 -2.64 24.11 19.47
C ASN A 152 -3.34 24.14 20.84
N HIS A 153 -3.11 23.15 21.70
CA HIS A 153 -3.68 23.04 23.04
C HIS A 153 -2.67 23.26 24.16
N GLY A 154 -1.48 23.75 23.84
CA GLY A 154 -0.40 24.01 24.82
C GLY A 154 0.81 23.11 24.57
N GLU A 155 1.67 23.04 25.59
CA GLU A 155 2.93 22.30 25.52
C GLU A 155 2.82 20.93 26.22
N PHE A 156 3.48 19.95 25.61
CA PHE A 156 3.67 18.62 26.20
C PHE A 156 5.16 18.35 26.37
N ILE A 157 5.49 17.56 27.38
CA ILE A 157 6.86 17.12 27.65
C ILE A 157 6.91 15.60 27.55
N SER A 158 7.91 15.06 26.88
CA SER A 158 8.12 13.64 26.73
C SER A 158 9.61 13.31 26.73
N ASN A 159 9.97 12.10 27.16
CA ASN A 159 11.36 11.63 27.10
C ASN A 159 11.81 11.36 25.65
N LYS A 160 10.87 10.97 24.76
CA LYS A 160 11.13 10.65 23.36
C LYS A 160 9.97 11.11 22.49
N LEU A 161 10.26 11.54 21.28
CA LEU A 161 9.28 11.88 20.25
C LEU A 161 9.50 10.98 19.02
N LEU A 162 8.44 10.35 18.56
CA LEU A 162 8.39 9.67 17.26
C LEU A 162 7.48 10.47 16.33
N ILE A 163 8.02 10.91 15.19
CA ILE A 163 7.25 11.61 14.15
C ILE A 163 6.86 10.56 13.09
N ALA A 164 5.58 10.21 13.04
CA ALA A 164 5.01 9.22 12.13
C ALA A 164 3.84 9.83 11.32
N SER A 165 3.98 11.07 10.88
CA SER A 165 2.92 11.87 10.23
C SER A 165 2.97 11.81 8.70
N ASN A 166 3.70 10.84 8.10
CA ASN A 166 3.80 10.64 6.66
C ASN A 166 4.15 11.95 5.92
N GLY A 167 3.44 12.28 4.83
CA GLY A 167 3.65 13.53 4.08
C GLY A 167 3.45 14.81 4.92
N PHE A 168 2.68 14.75 6.01
CA PHE A 168 2.48 15.87 6.94
C PHE A 168 3.69 16.13 7.87
N SER A 169 4.73 15.33 7.82
CA SER A 169 5.99 15.62 8.51
C SER A 169 6.77 16.78 7.89
N LYS A 170 6.41 17.22 6.67
CA LYS A 170 6.96 18.42 6.06
C LYS A 170 6.81 19.63 7.00
N GLY A 171 7.94 20.26 7.31
CA GLY A 171 7.99 21.39 8.26
C GLY A 171 8.19 21.00 9.73
N LEU A 172 8.08 19.71 10.08
CA LEU A 172 8.44 19.20 11.41
C LEU A 172 9.84 18.58 11.43
N ILE A 173 10.32 18.07 10.31
CA ILE A 173 11.64 17.47 10.18
C ILE A 173 12.45 18.19 9.10
N ASN A 174 13.78 18.12 9.19
CA ASN A 174 14.69 18.72 8.21
C ASN A 174 14.89 17.90 6.92
N GLU A 175 14.15 16.81 6.78
CA GLU A 175 14.20 15.95 5.60
C GLU A 175 13.38 16.55 4.44
N ASN A 176 13.82 16.27 3.22
CA ASN A 176 13.10 16.72 2.01
C ASN A 176 11.85 15.88 1.76
N VAL A 177 10.81 16.09 2.57
CA VAL A 177 9.52 15.42 2.37
C VAL A 177 8.68 16.18 1.36
N GLN A 178 8.31 15.52 0.27
CA GLN A 178 7.41 16.03 -0.77
C GLN A 178 6.04 15.36 -0.62
N PRO A 179 5.08 15.99 0.05
CA PRO A 179 3.74 15.43 0.18
C PRO A 179 3.05 15.37 -1.17
N ALA A 180 2.35 14.27 -1.41
CA ALA A 180 1.54 14.11 -2.59
C ALA A 180 0.26 13.36 -2.24
N ARG A 181 -0.82 13.70 -2.91
CA ARG A 181 -2.10 13.02 -2.75
C ARG A 181 -2.33 12.01 -3.85
N ALA A 182 -3.15 11.02 -3.58
CA ALA A 182 -3.75 10.13 -4.55
C ALA A 182 -5.26 10.20 -4.43
N GLN A 183 -5.95 10.17 -5.57
CA GLN A 183 -7.41 10.23 -5.60
C GLN A 183 -7.99 8.84 -5.78
N VAL A 184 -9.13 8.60 -5.15
CA VAL A 184 -9.90 7.38 -5.30
C VAL A 184 -11.37 7.71 -5.52
N ILE A 185 -12.04 6.92 -6.34
CA ILE A 185 -13.48 6.94 -6.53
C ILE A 185 -14.06 5.57 -6.21
N ILE A 186 -15.32 5.54 -5.80
CA ILE A 186 -16.04 4.30 -5.57
C ILE A 186 -17.36 4.34 -6.35
N THR A 187 -17.72 3.24 -6.98
CA THR A 187 -18.97 3.13 -7.71
C THR A 187 -20.19 3.05 -6.78
N LYS A 188 -21.36 3.27 -7.31
CA LYS A 188 -22.60 2.76 -6.70
C LYS A 188 -22.57 1.22 -6.68
N PRO A 189 -23.42 0.57 -5.88
CA PRO A 189 -23.56 -0.89 -5.91
C PRO A 189 -23.80 -1.42 -7.33
N ILE A 190 -23.14 -2.50 -7.67
CA ILE A 190 -23.22 -3.17 -8.98
C ILE A 190 -23.86 -4.54 -8.76
N ASN A 191 -25.03 -4.74 -9.30
CA ASN A 191 -25.74 -6.01 -9.16
C ASN A 191 -24.92 -7.17 -9.75
N ASN A 192 -24.79 -8.24 -8.98
CA ASN A 192 -24.05 -9.46 -9.35
C ASN A 192 -22.58 -9.21 -9.75
N LEU A 193 -21.89 -8.30 -9.04
CA LEU A 193 -20.47 -8.04 -9.25
C LEU A 193 -19.64 -9.32 -9.08
N LYS A 194 -19.01 -9.79 -10.16
CA LYS A 194 -18.18 -11.00 -10.17
C LYS A 194 -16.69 -10.72 -9.99
N ILE A 195 -16.31 -9.45 -10.04
CA ILE A 195 -14.90 -9.04 -9.90
C ILE A 195 -14.53 -9.14 -8.43
N LYS A 196 -13.54 -9.98 -8.14
CA LYS A 196 -12.93 -10.10 -6.81
C LYS A 196 -11.42 -10.16 -6.95
N GLY A 197 -10.71 -9.32 -6.22
CA GLY A 197 -9.25 -9.24 -6.25
C GLY A 197 -8.72 -7.81 -6.19
N SER A 198 -7.42 -7.72 -6.10
CA SER A 198 -6.65 -6.49 -6.20
C SER A 198 -6.05 -6.40 -7.60
N PHE A 199 -6.29 -5.32 -8.32
CA PHE A 199 -5.90 -5.17 -9.72
C PHE A 199 -4.97 -3.97 -9.87
N HIS A 200 -3.87 -4.15 -10.62
CA HIS A 200 -2.85 -3.15 -10.88
C HIS A 200 -2.66 -2.98 -12.40
N LEU A 201 -2.39 -1.77 -12.83
CA LEU A 201 -2.07 -1.42 -14.21
C LEU A 201 -0.96 -0.37 -14.21
N GLN A 202 -0.13 -0.37 -15.27
CA GLN A 202 0.89 0.65 -15.49
C GLN A 202 1.77 0.86 -14.25
N GLU A 203 2.46 -0.18 -13.80
CA GLU A 203 3.37 -0.13 -12.65
C GLU A 203 2.71 0.41 -11.37
N GLY A 204 1.43 0.05 -11.15
CA GLY A 204 0.67 0.47 -9.98
C GLY A 204 0.13 1.91 -10.03
N TYR A 205 0.38 2.69 -11.11
CA TYR A 205 -0.20 4.03 -11.25
C TYR A 205 -1.72 4.04 -11.29
N TYR A 206 -2.33 2.94 -11.72
CA TYR A 206 -3.76 2.72 -11.62
C TYR A 206 -4.02 1.41 -10.90
N TYR A 207 -5.01 1.43 -10.03
CA TYR A 207 -5.40 0.27 -9.28
C TYR A 207 -6.90 0.26 -9.03
N PHE A 208 -7.47 -0.91 -8.94
CA PHE A 208 -8.86 -1.08 -8.53
C PHE A 208 -9.07 -2.39 -7.78
N ARG A 209 -10.13 -2.46 -7.01
CA ARG A 209 -10.56 -3.66 -6.30
C ARG A 209 -12.05 -3.64 -6.05
N ASN A 210 -12.61 -4.79 -5.72
CA ASN A 210 -13.96 -4.80 -5.16
C ASN A 210 -13.95 -4.37 -3.68
N ILE A 211 -15.03 -3.74 -3.28
CA ILE A 211 -15.47 -3.55 -1.88
C ILE A 211 -16.92 -3.98 -1.86
N ASP A 212 -17.20 -5.14 -1.30
CA ASP A 212 -18.51 -5.79 -1.38
C ASP A 212 -19.00 -5.86 -2.84
N ASP A 213 -20.12 -5.19 -3.15
CA ASP A 213 -20.74 -5.08 -4.47
C ASP A 213 -20.33 -3.83 -5.26
N ARG A 214 -19.24 -3.15 -4.86
CA ARG A 214 -18.74 -1.91 -5.48
C ARG A 214 -17.31 -2.09 -5.99
N ILE A 215 -16.91 -1.21 -6.90
CA ILE A 215 -15.52 -1.08 -7.34
C ILE A 215 -14.94 0.23 -6.81
N LEU A 216 -13.82 0.13 -6.10
CA LEU A 216 -12.96 1.25 -5.78
C LEU A 216 -11.88 1.32 -6.85
N ILE A 217 -11.69 2.52 -7.43
CA ILE A 217 -10.64 2.80 -8.43
C ILE A 217 -9.81 3.96 -7.91
N GLY A 218 -8.51 3.83 -7.98
CA GLY A 218 -7.57 4.90 -7.66
C GLY A 218 -6.44 5.00 -8.67
N GLY A 219 -5.72 6.11 -8.64
CA GLY A 219 -4.58 6.35 -9.52
C GLY A 219 -4.67 7.63 -10.31
N GLY A 220 -3.90 7.70 -11.41
CA GLY A 220 -3.88 8.85 -12.32
C GLY A 220 -2.94 9.97 -11.88
N ARG A 221 -2.21 9.84 -10.76
CA ARG A 221 -1.24 10.87 -10.33
C ARG A 221 -0.15 11.15 -11.37
N ASN A 222 0.20 10.15 -12.16
CA ASN A 222 1.16 10.29 -13.27
C ASN A 222 0.69 11.24 -14.38
N LEU A 223 -0.59 11.59 -14.43
CA LEU A 223 -1.11 12.55 -15.41
C LEU A 223 -0.80 14.01 -15.03
N ASP A 224 -0.62 14.28 -13.73
CA ASP A 224 -0.34 15.64 -13.24
C ASP A 224 0.43 15.61 -11.91
N PHE A 225 1.68 15.21 -11.95
CA PHE A 225 2.54 15.16 -10.77
C PHE A 225 2.69 16.51 -10.06
N SER A 226 2.64 17.62 -10.80
CA SER A 226 2.87 18.95 -10.24
C SER A 226 1.72 19.39 -9.34
N ASN A 227 0.49 19.24 -9.79
CA ASN A 227 -0.70 19.60 -9.02
C ASN A 227 -1.01 18.61 -7.88
N GLU A 228 -0.58 17.35 -8.03
CA GLU A 228 -0.74 16.35 -6.98
C GLU A 228 0.34 16.41 -5.88
N LYS A 229 1.39 17.24 -6.02
CA LYS A 229 2.36 17.54 -4.96
C LYS A 229 1.81 18.60 -4.01
N THR A 230 0.91 18.19 -3.12
CA THR A 230 0.20 19.10 -2.22
C THR A 230 -0.15 18.42 -0.90
N MET A 231 -0.32 19.22 0.15
CA MET A 231 -0.92 18.81 1.44
C MET A 231 -2.43 19.10 1.49
N ASN A 232 -2.98 19.80 0.52
CA ASN A 232 -4.38 20.15 0.50
C ASN A 232 -5.24 18.97 0.06
N PHE A 233 -6.32 18.74 0.75
CA PHE A 233 -7.42 17.90 0.30
C PHE A 233 -8.27 18.74 -0.65
N GLY A 234 -8.43 18.29 -1.89
CA GLY A 234 -9.20 19.00 -2.89
C GLY A 234 -10.70 19.02 -2.59
#